data_ebe9e755fd5b73b1f83e8642a4b6f940
#
_entry.id   ebe9e755fd5b73b1f83e8642a4b6f940
#
_cell.length_a   1.000
_cell.length_b   1.000
_cell.length_c   1.000
_cell.angle_alpha   90.00
_cell.angle_beta   90.00
_cell.angle_gamma   90.00
#
_symmetry.space_group_name_H-M   'P 1'
#
loop_
_entity.id
_entity.type
_entity.pdbx_description
1 polymer ?
#
loop_
_entity_poly.entity_id
_entity_poly.type
_entity_poly.pdbx_seq_one_letter_code
_entity_poly.pdbx_strand_id
1 'polypeptide(L)'
;MLVDDEIYQEFLDFQDKYFDNYSLEEREYIRKYIFTDLDESYVDIVSQVSSKIGCLPRNRDRYLEFINIFTNDFDSSKNILEVASGRYPIISYHLSRINPSLSITSMDPRLVTTSLNGIKLVRKPFTIDTDISSYDVGISYFPCEATLPFVKKFCTEGKDFIVGLCGCTIHFSSPEFSQYRTYTEKEWFDYVLSVVMSEKKDNCNVLVKKLPNSYNCNYPIIEGKHQR
;
A
#
# COMPACT_ATOMS: atom_id res chain seq x y z
N MET A 1 25.71 -0.72 -9.24
CA MET A 1 25.12 -1.44 -10.36
C MET A 1 24.80 -0.43 -11.45
N LEU A 2 25.16 -0.70 -12.69
CA LEU A 2 24.80 0.16 -13.81
C LEU A 2 23.32 -0.06 -14.08
N VAL A 3 22.53 0.98 -13.95
CA VAL A 3 21.15 0.96 -14.43
C VAL A 3 21.22 0.83 -15.94
N ASP A 4 20.40 -0.04 -16.51
CA ASP A 4 20.27 -0.19 -17.95
C ASP A 4 19.99 1.17 -18.59
N ASP A 5 20.74 1.53 -19.64
CA ASP A 5 20.63 2.84 -20.29
C ASP A 5 19.22 3.11 -20.82
N GLU A 6 18.53 2.05 -21.26
CA GLU A 6 17.15 2.12 -21.76
C GLU A 6 16.17 2.52 -20.62
N ILE A 7 16.34 1.93 -19.45
CA ILE A 7 15.55 2.25 -18.24
C ILE A 7 15.83 3.67 -17.77
N TYR A 8 17.09 4.07 -17.83
CA TYR A 8 17.46 5.43 -17.45
C TYR A 8 16.85 6.47 -18.39
N GLN A 9 16.85 6.18 -19.70
CA GLN A 9 16.21 7.04 -20.67
C GLN A 9 14.70 7.11 -20.48
N GLU A 10 14.04 5.98 -20.26
CA GLU A 10 12.60 5.94 -19.95
C GLU A 10 12.26 6.80 -18.71
N PHE A 11 13.11 6.78 -17.70
CA PHE A 11 12.95 7.64 -16.52
C PHE A 11 13.11 9.11 -16.86
N LEU A 12 14.10 9.49 -17.67
CA LEU A 12 14.31 10.87 -18.10
C LEU A 12 13.13 11.38 -18.93
N ASP A 13 12.64 10.60 -19.89
CA ASP A 13 11.50 10.94 -20.72
C ASP A 13 10.24 11.12 -19.88
N PHE A 14 10.05 10.29 -18.86
CA PHE A 14 8.95 10.44 -17.91
C PHE A 14 9.11 11.71 -17.07
N GLN A 15 10.33 12.01 -16.60
CA GLN A 15 10.61 13.24 -15.85
C GLN A 15 10.27 14.48 -16.68
N ASP A 16 10.73 14.54 -17.91
CA ASP A 16 10.51 15.68 -18.80
C ASP A 16 9.02 15.90 -19.09
N LYS A 17 8.27 14.80 -19.20
CA LYS A 17 6.83 14.86 -19.46
C LYS A 17 5.98 15.25 -18.25
N TYR A 18 6.34 14.82 -17.05
CA TYR A 18 5.47 14.89 -15.88
C TYR A 18 6.00 15.73 -14.73
N PHE A 19 7.29 16.11 -14.74
CA PHE A 19 7.92 16.83 -13.65
C PHE A 19 8.25 18.32 -13.94
N ASP A 20 7.69 18.88 -15.01
CA ASP A 20 7.90 20.30 -15.32
C ASP A 20 7.52 21.26 -14.19
N ASN A 21 6.61 20.85 -13.32
CA ASN A 21 6.16 21.61 -12.16
C ASN A 21 7.02 21.41 -10.90
N TYR A 22 8.05 20.58 -10.95
CA TYR A 22 8.93 20.32 -9.82
C TYR A 22 10.21 21.15 -9.93
N SER A 23 10.68 21.66 -8.78
CA SER A 23 11.95 22.35 -8.69
C SER A 23 13.13 21.45 -9.08
N LEU A 24 14.25 22.07 -9.45
CA LEU A 24 15.49 21.33 -9.73
C LEU A 24 15.93 20.48 -8.53
N GLU A 25 15.77 20.99 -7.31
CA GLU A 25 16.10 20.28 -6.07
C GLU A 25 15.24 19.03 -5.89
N GLU A 26 13.93 19.12 -6.14
CA GLU A 26 13.03 17.97 -6.08
C GLU A 26 13.38 16.94 -7.16
N ARG A 27 13.71 17.37 -8.37
CA ARG A 27 14.13 16.47 -9.46
C ARG A 27 15.45 15.77 -9.13
N GLU A 28 16.44 16.47 -8.57
CA GLU A 28 17.71 15.89 -8.15
C GLU A 28 17.52 14.90 -7.00
N TYR A 29 16.65 15.21 -6.04
CA TYR A 29 16.31 14.29 -4.97
C TYR A 29 15.68 13.01 -5.52
N ILE A 30 14.71 13.14 -6.42
CA ILE A 30 14.04 11.98 -7.05
C ILE A 30 15.07 11.10 -7.77
N ARG A 31 15.97 11.72 -8.56
CA ARG A 31 17.05 10.98 -9.25
C ARG A 31 17.95 10.25 -8.27
N LYS A 32 18.42 10.96 -7.27
CA LYS A 32 19.27 10.38 -6.24
C LYS A 32 18.59 9.22 -5.53
N TYR A 33 17.35 9.40 -5.15
CA TYR A 33 16.58 8.37 -4.47
C TYR A 33 16.38 7.12 -5.34
N ILE A 34 15.91 7.31 -6.58
CA ILE A 34 15.65 6.19 -7.49
C ILE A 34 16.91 5.40 -7.79
N PHE A 35 18.04 6.09 -8.02
CA PHE A 35 19.27 5.42 -8.44
C PHE A 35 20.22 5.02 -7.32
N THR A 36 20.08 5.51 -6.11
CA THR A 36 20.92 5.10 -4.97
C THR A 36 20.30 4.04 -4.09
N ASP A 37 18.99 4.01 -3.97
CA ASP A 37 18.30 3.02 -3.14
C ASP A 37 17.93 1.75 -3.92
N LEU A 38 18.11 1.74 -5.24
CA LEU A 38 17.83 0.60 -6.10
C LEU A 38 19.10 -0.16 -6.37
N ASP A 39 19.20 -1.33 -5.81
CA ASP A 39 20.31 -2.21 -6.06
C ASP A 39 20.02 -3.28 -7.10
N GLU A 40 18.81 -3.62 -7.44
CA GLU A 40 18.58 -4.80 -8.26
C GLU A 40 17.27 -4.83 -9.05
N SER A 41 16.40 -3.87 -8.93
CA SER A 41 15.05 -4.07 -9.45
C SER A 41 14.60 -2.97 -10.39
N TYR A 42 14.62 -3.26 -11.67
CA TYR A 42 13.90 -2.53 -12.71
C TYR A 42 12.47 -2.14 -12.30
N VAL A 43 11.80 -3.05 -11.62
CA VAL A 43 10.44 -2.88 -11.10
C VAL A 43 10.31 -1.64 -10.23
N ASP A 44 11.32 -1.34 -9.44
CA ASP A 44 11.24 -0.25 -8.49
C ASP A 44 11.42 1.12 -9.16
N ILE A 45 12.26 1.20 -10.18
CA ILE A 45 12.41 2.42 -10.99
C ILE A 45 11.08 2.74 -11.67
N VAL A 46 10.51 1.77 -12.36
CA VAL A 46 9.23 1.94 -13.06
C VAL A 46 8.09 2.21 -12.07
N SER A 47 8.12 1.57 -10.91
CA SER A 47 7.17 1.82 -9.81
C SER A 47 7.25 3.26 -9.32
N GLN A 48 8.44 3.75 -9.04
CA GLN A 48 8.67 5.11 -8.56
C GLN A 48 8.30 6.15 -9.62
N VAL A 49 8.65 5.89 -10.86
CA VAL A 49 8.41 6.80 -11.99
C VAL A 49 6.94 6.81 -12.40
N SER A 50 6.29 5.67 -12.52
CA SER A 50 4.89 5.59 -12.95
C SER A 50 3.88 5.88 -11.84
N SER A 51 4.27 5.74 -10.61
CA SER A 51 3.50 6.18 -9.46
C SER A 51 3.99 7.56 -9.05
N LYS A 52 3.37 8.63 -9.52
CA LYS A 52 3.67 10.01 -9.05
C LYS A 52 3.82 10.12 -7.52
N ILE A 53 3.31 9.13 -6.84
CA ILE A 53 3.34 8.95 -5.40
C ILE A 53 4.75 8.59 -4.92
N GLY A 54 5.40 7.64 -5.56
CA GLY A 54 6.72 7.17 -5.15
C GLY A 54 7.87 8.13 -5.48
N CYS A 55 7.66 9.06 -6.41
CA CYS A 55 8.70 9.96 -6.86
C CYS A 55 8.92 11.17 -5.94
N LEU A 56 7.95 11.55 -5.10
CA LEU A 56 8.07 12.69 -4.21
C LEU A 56 8.54 12.26 -2.82
N PRO A 57 9.48 12.99 -2.19
CA PRO A 57 9.98 12.69 -0.85
C PRO A 57 8.85 12.47 0.16
N ARG A 58 7.88 13.39 0.21
CA ARG A 58 6.71 13.30 1.10
C ARG A 58 5.89 12.02 0.91
N ASN A 59 5.85 11.49 -0.31
CA ASN A 59 5.06 10.29 -0.62
C ASN A 59 5.83 9.03 -0.24
N ARG A 60 7.14 8.99 -0.52
CA ARG A 60 8.04 7.95 -0.04
C ARG A 60 7.98 7.82 1.47
N ASP A 61 8.17 8.93 2.16
CA ASP A 61 8.21 8.93 3.61
C ASP A 61 6.91 8.43 4.22
N ARG A 62 5.76 8.70 3.60
CA ARG A 62 4.47 8.12 4.03
C ARG A 62 4.44 6.60 3.92
N TYR A 63 4.96 6.04 2.82
CA TYR A 63 5.04 4.60 2.68
C TYR A 63 5.98 4.00 3.72
N LEU A 64 7.15 4.59 3.92
CA LEU A 64 8.11 4.13 4.92
C LEU A 64 7.55 4.23 6.34
N GLU A 65 6.86 5.32 6.66
CA GLU A 65 6.23 5.47 7.97
C GLU A 65 5.10 4.45 8.19
N PHE A 66 4.28 4.20 7.18
CA PHE A 66 3.26 3.15 7.25
C PHE A 66 3.90 1.76 7.44
N ILE A 67 5.00 1.48 6.73
CA ILE A 67 5.78 0.25 6.89
C ILE A 67 6.39 0.17 8.29
N ASN A 68 6.92 1.26 8.84
CA ASN A 68 7.45 1.31 10.21
C ASN A 68 6.36 0.99 11.24
N ILE A 69 5.17 1.56 11.09
CA ILE A 69 4.04 1.23 11.95
C ILE A 69 3.74 -0.26 11.87
N PHE A 70 3.66 -0.81 10.67
CA PHE A 70 3.41 -2.24 10.47
C PHE A 70 4.49 -3.10 11.11
N THR A 71 5.76 -2.83 10.87
CA THR A 71 6.87 -3.66 11.39
C THR A 71 6.96 -3.62 12.91
N ASN A 72 6.62 -2.50 13.53
CA ASN A 72 6.60 -2.38 14.99
C ASN A 72 5.41 -3.10 15.63
N ASP A 73 4.27 -3.11 14.96
CA ASP A 73 3.02 -3.60 15.54
C ASP A 73 2.73 -5.07 15.22
N PHE A 74 3.34 -5.60 14.16
CA PHE A 74 3.11 -6.96 13.65
C PHE A 74 4.42 -7.74 13.47
N ASP A 75 5.39 -7.53 14.33
CA ASP A 75 6.74 -8.10 14.29
C ASP A 75 6.77 -9.63 14.31
N SER A 76 5.76 -10.26 14.92
CA SER A 76 5.64 -11.72 14.98
C SER A 76 5.01 -12.35 13.73
N SER A 77 4.44 -11.55 12.84
CA SER A 77 3.79 -12.04 11.63
C SER A 77 4.82 -12.45 10.58
N LYS A 78 4.61 -13.61 9.94
CA LYS A 78 5.53 -14.15 8.92
C LYS A 78 4.90 -14.25 7.55
N ASN A 79 3.59 -14.54 7.48
CA ASN A 79 2.86 -14.70 6.23
C ASN A 79 1.97 -13.49 6.00
N ILE A 80 2.34 -12.64 5.06
CA ILE A 80 1.73 -11.34 4.83
C ILE A 80 0.98 -11.36 3.51
N LEU A 81 -0.24 -10.82 3.50
CA LEU A 81 -0.99 -10.51 2.30
C LEU A 81 -1.10 -9.00 2.11
N GLU A 82 -0.40 -8.45 1.12
CA GLU A 82 -0.62 -7.09 0.65
C GLU A 82 -1.79 -7.08 -0.34
N VAL A 83 -2.85 -6.34 -0.01
CA VAL A 83 -4.05 -6.19 -0.84
C VAL A 83 -4.07 -4.81 -1.47
N ALA A 84 -4.46 -4.75 -2.74
CA ALA A 84 -4.48 -3.53 -3.54
C ALA A 84 -3.10 -2.87 -3.64
N SER A 85 -2.09 -3.70 -3.90
CA SER A 85 -0.68 -3.29 -4.00
C SER A 85 -0.41 -2.32 -5.17
N GLY A 86 -1.40 -2.10 -6.03
CA GLY A 86 -1.26 -1.26 -7.20
C GLY A 86 -0.57 -1.97 -8.37
N ARG A 87 -0.07 -1.18 -9.30
CA ARG A 87 0.67 -1.71 -10.47
C ARG A 87 1.99 -2.34 -10.05
N TYR A 88 2.59 -1.82 -9.00
CA TYR A 88 3.89 -2.19 -8.45
C TYR A 88 3.76 -2.34 -6.93
N PRO A 89 4.17 -3.47 -6.35
CA PRO A 89 3.97 -3.77 -4.94
C PRO A 89 5.05 -3.12 -4.05
N ILE A 90 4.99 -1.80 -3.89
CA ILE A 90 6.01 -1.01 -3.19
C ILE A 90 6.17 -1.44 -1.73
N ILE A 91 5.07 -1.67 -1.02
CA ILE A 91 5.13 -2.08 0.39
C ILE A 91 5.78 -3.45 0.53
N SER A 92 5.34 -4.43 -0.26
CA SER A 92 5.93 -5.77 -0.27
C SER A 92 7.42 -5.73 -0.59
N TYR A 93 7.81 -4.90 -1.56
CA TYR A 93 9.20 -4.73 -1.93
C TYR A 93 10.04 -4.24 -0.73
N HIS A 94 9.62 -3.16 -0.07
CA HIS A 94 10.35 -2.65 1.09
C HIS A 94 10.34 -3.63 2.27
N LEU A 95 9.21 -4.29 2.55
CA LEU A 95 9.13 -5.29 3.62
C LEU A 95 10.07 -6.47 3.38
N SER A 96 10.16 -6.97 2.15
CA SER A 96 11.06 -8.08 1.82
C SER A 96 12.55 -7.71 1.98
N ARG A 97 12.90 -6.44 1.83
CA ARG A 97 14.26 -5.94 2.06
C ARG A 97 14.56 -5.73 3.55
N ILE A 98 13.61 -5.22 4.31
CA ILE A 98 13.75 -5.06 5.77
C ILE A 98 13.87 -6.42 6.45
N ASN A 99 13.04 -7.37 6.03
CA ASN A 99 13.06 -8.72 6.59
C ASN A 99 12.86 -9.78 5.49
N PRO A 100 13.96 -10.32 4.93
CA PRO A 100 13.93 -11.33 3.87
C PRO A 100 13.30 -12.67 4.29
N SER A 101 13.04 -12.90 5.59
CA SER A 101 12.39 -14.11 6.06
C SER A 101 10.86 -14.09 5.95
N LEU A 102 10.27 -12.95 5.59
CA LEU A 102 8.84 -12.81 5.42
C LEU A 102 8.36 -13.55 4.16
N SER A 103 7.25 -14.27 4.30
CA SER A 103 6.50 -14.85 3.18
C SER A 103 5.45 -13.85 2.74
N ILE A 104 5.66 -13.15 1.64
CA ILE A 104 4.82 -12.06 1.19
C ILE A 104 4.07 -12.45 -0.09
N THR A 105 2.77 -12.20 -0.10
CA THR A 105 1.93 -12.25 -1.30
C THR A 105 1.37 -10.86 -1.56
N SER A 106 1.58 -10.33 -2.78
CA SER A 106 0.96 -9.08 -3.23
C SER A 106 -0.17 -9.37 -4.19
N MET A 107 -1.32 -8.77 -3.96
CA MET A 107 -2.53 -8.99 -4.76
C MET A 107 -3.12 -7.67 -5.26
N ASP A 108 -3.18 -7.51 -6.58
CA ASP A 108 -3.89 -6.41 -7.27
C ASP A 108 -4.21 -6.83 -8.70
N PRO A 109 -5.40 -6.54 -9.24
CA PRO A 109 -5.73 -6.85 -10.63
C PRO A 109 -4.89 -6.07 -11.65
N ARG A 110 -4.30 -4.94 -11.24
CA ARG A 110 -3.51 -4.06 -12.09
C ARG A 110 -2.01 -4.35 -12.06
N LEU A 111 -1.56 -5.35 -11.31
CA LEU A 111 -0.14 -5.72 -11.26
C LEU A 111 0.44 -5.87 -12.67
N VAL A 112 1.49 -5.13 -12.97
CA VAL A 112 2.25 -5.23 -14.22
C VAL A 112 3.56 -6.00 -14.02
N THR A 113 4.09 -5.99 -12.82
CA THR A 113 5.25 -6.79 -12.42
C THR A 113 4.94 -8.27 -12.57
N THR A 114 5.83 -8.98 -13.25
CA THR A 114 5.68 -10.42 -13.51
C THR A 114 6.49 -11.29 -12.54
N SER A 115 7.54 -10.74 -11.98
CA SER A 115 8.37 -11.40 -10.96
C SER A 115 8.97 -10.37 -10.02
N LEU A 116 9.11 -10.74 -8.76
CA LEU A 116 9.79 -9.93 -7.75
C LEU A 116 10.37 -10.90 -6.71
N ASN A 117 11.67 -10.81 -6.47
CA ASN A 117 12.38 -11.77 -5.64
C ASN A 117 11.76 -11.92 -4.25
N GLY A 118 11.40 -13.14 -3.87
CA GLY A 118 10.84 -13.46 -2.55
C GLY A 118 9.37 -13.05 -2.37
N ILE A 119 8.70 -12.52 -3.40
CA ILE A 119 7.31 -12.08 -3.31
C ILE A 119 6.45 -12.84 -4.30
N LYS A 120 5.36 -13.44 -3.81
CA LYS A 120 4.34 -14.05 -4.65
C LYS A 120 3.40 -12.98 -5.20
N LEU A 121 3.30 -12.88 -6.52
CA LEU A 121 2.44 -11.91 -7.21
C LEU A 121 1.14 -12.55 -7.68
N VAL A 122 0.01 -11.97 -7.32
CA VAL A 122 -1.34 -12.46 -7.66
C VAL A 122 -2.12 -11.37 -8.38
N ARG A 123 -2.25 -11.49 -9.70
CA ARG A 123 -2.99 -10.54 -10.53
C ARG A 123 -4.49 -10.85 -10.54
N LYS A 124 -5.15 -10.56 -9.41
CA LYS A 124 -6.59 -10.74 -9.23
C LYS A 124 -7.15 -9.68 -8.29
N PRO A 125 -8.43 -9.30 -8.40
CA PRO A 125 -9.08 -8.50 -7.39
C PRO A 125 -9.18 -9.28 -6.08
N PHE A 126 -9.04 -8.57 -4.97
CA PHE A 126 -9.37 -9.09 -3.66
C PHE A 126 -10.89 -9.00 -3.46
N THR A 127 -11.49 -10.08 -3.02
CA THR A 127 -12.93 -10.17 -2.75
C THR A 127 -13.19 -10.84 -1.40
N ILE A 128 -14.43 -10.79 -0.94
CA ILE A 128 -14.84 -11.48 0.29
C ILE A 128 -14.63 -13.00 0.25
N ASP A 129 -14.61 -13.57 -0.96
CA ASP A 129 -14.41 -15.02 -1.18
C ASP A 129 -12.92 -15.39 -1.29
N THR A 130 -12.02 -14.42 -1.22
CA THR A 130 -10.57 -14.69 -1.26
C THR A 130 -10.18 -15.53 -0.04
N ASP A 131 -9.49 -16.65 -0.25
CA ASP A 131 -8.96 -17.46 0.84
C ASP A 131 -7.75 -16.73 1.48
N ILE A 132 -7.88 -16.44 2.77
CA ILE A 132 -6.83 -15.80 3.58
C ILE A 132 -6.33 -16.70 4.72
N SER A 133 -6.70 -17.97 4.73
CA SER A 133 -6.38 -18.91 5.82
C SER A 133 -4.89 -19.05 6.10
N SER A 134 -4.06 -18.99 5.05
CA SER A 134 -2.60 -19.15 5.13
C SER A 134 -1.83 -17.90 5.57
N TYR A 135 -2.50 -16.76 5.72
CA TYR A 135 -1.84 -15.50 6.10
C TYR A 135 -2.04 -15.22 7.59
N ASP A 136 -1.03 -14.61 8.20
CA ASP A 136 -1.07 -14.15 9.59
C ASP A 136 -1.72 -12.77 9.67
N VAL A 137 -1.40 -11.91 8.69
CA VAL A 137 -1.82 -10.51 8.67
C VAL A 137 -2.06 -10.01 7.25
N GLY A 138 -3.05 -9.13 7.11
CA GLY A 138 -3.28 -8.34 5.91
C GLY A 138 -2.75 -6.92 6.04
N ILE A 139 -2.12 -6.43 4.98
CA ILE A 139 -1.67 -5.05 4.89
C ILE A 139 -2.25 -4.40 3.64
N SER A 140 -2.76 -3.18 3.76
CA SER A 140 -3.27 -2.44 2.61
C SER A 140 -3.12 -0.94 2.81
N TYR A 141 -2.60 -0.25 1.81
CA TYR A 141 -2.42 1.18 1.85
C TYR A 141 -3.10 1.83 0.64
N PHE A 142 -4.12 2.63 0.92
CA PHE A 142 -4.99 3.24 -0.10
C PHE A 142 -5.71 2.22 -1.00
N PRO A 143 -6.41 1.23 -0.41
CA PRO A 143 -7.03 0.16 -1.17
C PRO A 143 -8.23 0.57 -2.02
N CYS A 144 -8.71 1.81 -1.93
CA CYS A 144 -9.86 2.31 -2.67
C CYS A 144 -11.08 1.36 -2.53
N GLU A 145 -11.57 0.81 -3.64
CA GLU A 145 -12.72 -0.11 -3.66
C GLU A 145 -12.48 -1.44 -2.92
N ALA A 146 -11.21 -1.85 -2.76
CA ALA A 146 -10.91 -3.06 -1.98
C ALA A 146 -10.99 -2.85 -0.46
N THR A 147 -11.21 -1.61 0.02
CA THR A 147 -11.26 -1.30 1.47
C THR A 147 -12.29 -2.15 2.21
N LEU A 148 -13.54 -2.13 1.75
CA LEU A 148 -14.62 -2.84 2.45
C LEU A 148 -14.48 -4.37 2.38
N PRO A 149 -14.23 -4.98 1.21
CA PRO A 149 -13.91 -6.41 1.15
C PRO A 149 -12.77 -6.80 2.09
N PHE A 150 -11.69 -5.99 2.13
CA PHE A 150 -10.52 -6.24 2.96
C PHE A 150 -10.88 -6.25 4.45
N VAL A 151 -11.42 -5.16 4.98
CA VAL A 151 -11.71 -5.07 6.42
C VAL A 151 -12.74 -6.11 6.86
N LYS A 152 -13.81 -6.32 6.07
CA LYS A 152 -14.81 -7.36 6.37
C LYS A 152 -14.19 -8.74 6.44
N LYS A 153 -13.41 -9.11 5.44
CA LYS A 153 -12.80 -10.45 5.36
C LYS A 153 -11.89 -10.73 6.54
N PHE A 154 -10.98 -9.80 6.85
CA PHE A 154 -10.05 -9.98 7.96
C PHE A 154 -10.74 -9.98 9.32
N CYS A 155 -11.73 -9.12 9.53
CA CYS A 155 -12.55 -9.10 10.75
C CYS A 155 -13.31 -10.41 10.94
N THR A 156 -14.05 -10.87 9.94
CA THR A 156 -14.89 -12.07 10.06
C THR A 156 -14.07 -13.35 10.24
N GLU A 157 -12.89 -13.44 9.63
CA GLU A 157 -12.00 -14.59 9.81
C GLU A 157 -11.10 -14.51 11.06
N GLY A 158 -11.13 -13.40 11.76
CA GLY A 158 -10.33 -13.22 12.97
C GLY A 158 -8.83 -13.18 12.67
N LYS A 159 -8.46 -12.51 11.58
CA LYS A 159 -7.07 -12.30 11.16
C LYS A 159 -6.63 -10.88 11.46
N ASP A 160 -5.36 -10.72 11.81
CA ASP A 160 -4.76 -9.41 12.02
C ASP A 160 -4.73 -8.59 10.71
N PHE A 161 -4.87 -7.28 10.82
CA PHE A 161 -4.80 -6.41 9.65
C PHE A 161 -4.38 -4.98 9.99
N ILE A 162 -3.84 -4.30 8.97
CA ILE A 162 -3.62 -2.86 8.98
C ILE A 162 -4.05 -2.26 7.64
N VAL A 163 -4.81 -1.17 7.69
CA VAL A 163 -5.25 -0.45 6.50
C VAL A 163 -5.06 1.05 6.66
N GLY A 164 -4.36 1.66 5.71
CA GLY A 164 -4.30 3.12 5.56
C GLY A 164 -5.35 3.57 4.56
N LEU A 165 -6.30 4.40 5.01
CA LEU A 165 -7.41 4.85 4.17
C LEU A 165 -7.04 6.07 3.34
N CYS A 166 -7.51 6.13 2.11
CA CYS A 166 -7.48 7.33 1.28
C CYS A 166 -8.86 8.01 1.26
N GLY A 167 -8.85 9.32 1.09
CA GLY A 167 -10.08 10.11 0.91
C GLY A 167 -10.63 10.12 -0.52
N CYS A 168 -10.26 9.16 -1.36
CA CYS A 168 -10.52 9.21 -2.80
C CYS A 168 -11.83 8.52 -3.24
N THR A 169 -12.86 8.53 -2.41
CA THR A 169 -14.17 7.89 -2.70
C THR A 169 -14.80 8.37 -4.00
N ILE A 170 -14.56 9.62 -4.39
CA ILE A 170 -15.05 10.20 -5.65
C ILE A 170 -14.56 9.46 -6.90
N HIS A 171 -13.47 8.69 -6.78
CA HIS A 171 -12.88 7.93 -7.86
C HIS A 171 -13.34 6.47 -7.93
N PHE A 172 -14.26 6.07 -7.05
CA PHE A 172 -14.83 4.73 -7.12
C PHE A 172 -15.59 4.55 -8.43
N SER A 173 -15.23 3.54 -9.19
CA SER A 173 -15.74 3.31 -10.54
C SER A 173 -16.85 2.25 -10.58
N SER A 174 -16.80 1.29 -9.68
CA SER A 174 -17.76 0.20 -9.63
C SER A 174 -19.15 0.68 -9.19
N PRO A 175 -20.24 0.19 -9.83
CA PRO A 175 -21.60 0.57 -9.44
C PRO A 175 -21.93 0.32 -7.98
N GLU A 176 -21.44 -0.78 -7.41
CA GLU A 176 -21.63 -1.17 -6.01
C GLU A 176 -21.02 -0.18 -5.01
N PHE A 177 -20.00 0.57 -5.41
CA PHE A 177 -19.36 1.60 -4.60
C PHE A 177 -19.82 3.02 -4.92
N SER A 178 -20.72 3.20 -5.89
CA SER A 178 -21.17 4.51 -6.34
C SER A 178 -21.80 5.36 -5.22
N GLN A 179 -22.47 4.72 -4.28
CA GLN A 179 -23.09 5.38 -3.12
C GLN A 179 -22.10 6.09 -2.20
N TYR A 180 -20.83 5.69 -2.20
CA TYR A 180 -19.81 6.29 -1.35
C TYR A 180 -19.10 7.49 -1.99
N ARG A 181 -19.35 7.79 -3.26
CA ARG A 181 -18.71 8.90 -3.98
C ARG A 181 -18.98 10.27 -3.38
N THR A 182 -20.08 10.41 -2.67
CA THR A 182 -20.50 11.65 -1.99
C THR A 182 -19.92 11.80 -0.60
N TYR A 183 -19.26 10.78 -0.08
CA TYR A 183 -18.69 10.82 1.26
C TYR A 183 -17.46 11.73 1.28
N THR A 184 -17.39 12.59 2.31
CA THR A 184 -16.16 13.25 2.70
C THR A 184 -15.16 12.22 3.24
N GLU A 185 -13.89 12.60 3.33
CA GLU A 185 -12.87 11.74 3.93
C GLU A 185 -13.25 11.26 5.33
N LYS A 186 -13.85 12.16 6.12
CA LYS A 186 -14.30 11.84 7.48
C LYS A 186 -15.45 10.85 7.48
N GLU A 187 -16.48 11.08 6.66
CA GLU A 187 -17.62 10.17 6.55
C GLU A 187 -17.21 8.79 6.07
N TRP A 188 -16.28 8.74 5.12
CA TRP A 188 -15.71 7.46 4.66
C TRP A 188 -14.97 6.74 5.78
N PHE A 189 -14.11 7.45 6.52
CA PHE A 189 -13.41 6.88 7.66
C PHE A 189 -14.38 6.36 8.73
N ASP A 190 -15.35 7.20 9.13
CA ASP A 190 -16.33 6.84 10.16
C ASP A 190 -17.15 5.61 9.72
N TYR A 191 -17.49 5.52 8.43
CA TYR A 191 -18.20 4.38 7.88
C TYR A 191 -17.33 3.11 7.92
N VAL A 192 -16.09 3.16 7.42
CA VAL A 192 -15.20 2.00 7.45
C VAL A 192 -14.94 1.53 8.88
N LEU A 193 -14.71 2.47 9.81
CA LEU A 193 -14.53 2.13 11.22
C LEU A 193 -15.77 1.47 11.80
N SER A 194 -16.97 1.96 11.46
CA SER A 194 -18.22 1.33 11.91
C SER A 194 -18.35 -0.12 11.39
N VAL A 195 -17.95 -0.37 10.15
CA VAL A 195 -17.92 -1.72 9.58
C VAL A 195 -16.93 -2.60 10.35
N VAL A 196 -15.71 -2.12 10.60
CA VAL A 196 -14.72 -2.87 11.40
C VAL A 196 -15.28 -3.21 12.77
N MET A 197 -15.91 -2.24 13.46
CA MET A 197 -16.46 -2.44 14.81
C MET A 197 -17.65 -3.41 14.82
N SER A 198 -18.44 -3.48 13.75
CA SER A 198 -19.56 -4.42 13.63
C SER A 198 -19.17 -5.83 13.25
N GLU A 199 -18.08 -5.98 12.48
CA GLU A 199 -17.65 -7.28 11.93
C GLU A 199 -16.53 -7.95 12.73
N LYS A 200 -15.85 -7.19 13.59
CA LYS A 200 -14.74 -7.73 14.38
C LYS A 200 -15.20 -8.77 15.38
N LYS A 201 -14.35 -9.74 15.66
CA LYS A 201 -14.55 -10.70 16.75
C LYS A 201 -14.28 -10.05 18.10
N ASP A 202 -14.83 -10.62 19.17
CA ASP A 202 -14.71 -10.08 20.55
C ASP A 202 -13.24 -9.95 21.00
N ASN A 203 -12.39 -10.87 20.59
CA ASN A 203 -10.96 -10.85 20.91
C ASN A 203 -10.13 -9.93 20.01
N CYS A 204 -10.74 -9.15 19.13
CA CYS A 204 -10.06 -8.19 18.27
C CYS A 204 -9.96 -6.83 18.94
N ASN A 205 -8.74 -6.36 19.18
CA ASN A 205 -8.44 -4.99 19.57
C ASN A 205 -8.29 -4.12 18.33
N VAL A 206 -9.08 -3.04 18.24
CA VAL A 206 -9.05 -2.09 17.12
C VAL A 206 -8.36 -0.82 17.58
N LEU A 207 -7.31 -0.42 16.85
CA LEU A 207 -6.58 0.82 17.08
C LEU A 207 -6.70 1.75 15.88
N VAL A 208 -6.84 3.04 16.15
CA VAL A 208 -6.81 4.08 15.12
C VAL A 208 -5.55 4.90 15.30
N LYS A 209 -4.75 4.98 14.25
CA LYS A 209 -3.52 5.75 14.20
C LYS A 209 -3.58 6.80 13.09
N LYS A 210 -2.64 7.70 13.09
CA LYS A 210 -2.42 8.67 12.01
C LYS A 210 -0.96 8.68 11.66
N LEU A 211 -0.65 8.90 10.39
CA LEU A 211 0.70 9.25 10.00
C LEU A 211 1.09 10.60 10.63
N PRO A 212 2.37 10.83 10.92
CA PRO A 212 2.85 12.10 11.44
C PRO A 212 2.39 13.29 10.58
N ASN A 213 2.06 14.39 11.23
CA ASN A 213 1.52 15.60 10.59
C ASN A 213 2.46 16.25 9.55
N SER A 214 3.74 15.85 9.52
CA SER A 214 4.74 16.36 8.55
C SER A 214 4.34 16.15 7.09
N TYR A 215 3.35 15.30 6.82
CA TYR A 215 2.96 14.95 5.46
C TYR A 215 1.73 15.71 4.94
N ASN A 216 1.19 16.64 5.71
CA ASN A 216 -0.07 17.36 5.40
C ASN A 216 -1.23 16.43 4.99
N CYS A 217 -1.20 15.19 5.48
CA CYS A 217 -2.16 14.15 5.15
C CYS A 217 -2.69 13.55 6.44
N ASN A 218 -3.94 13.79 6.75
CA ASN A 218 -4.62 13.18 7.90
C ASN A 218 -5.17 11.79 7.56
N TYR A 219 -4.43 11.00 6.77
CA TYR A 219 -4.89 9.67 6.42
C TYR A 219 -4.91 8.76 7.64
N PRO A 220 -6.10 8.34 8.07
CA PRO A 220 -6.22 7.46 9.22
C PRO A 220 -5.77 6.05 8.84
N ILE A 221 -5.20 5.38 9.85
CA ILE A 221 -4.83 3.98 9.81
C ILE A 221 -5.71 3.25 10.79
N ILE A 222 -6.31 2.14 10.36
CA ILE A 222 -7.07 1.24 11.24
C ILE A 222 -6.29 -0.07 11.33
N GLU A 223 -6.05 -0.50 12.56
CA GLU A 223 -5.44 -1.79 12.87
C GLU A 223 -6.43 -2.66 13.62
N GLY A 224 -6.49 -3.92 13.25
CA GLY A 224 -7.17 -4.96 14.01
C GLY A 224 -6.17 -6.03 14.44
N LYS A 225 -6.04 -6.24 15.74
CA LYS A 225 -5.15 -7.26 16.33
C LYS A 225 -5.96 -8.24 17.17
N HIS A 226 -5.82 -9.51 16.88
CA HIS A 226 -6.52 -10.56 17.61
C HIS A 226 -5.62 -11.10 18.74
N GLN A 227 -6.17 -11.16 19.94
CA GLN A 227 -5.52 -11.84 21.07
C GLN A 227 -5.49 -13.33 20.76
N ARG A 228 -4.30 -13.89 20.71
CA ARG A 228 -4.02 -15.32 20.50
C ARG A 228 -3.93 -16.04 21.80
#